data_4185063430ddcb0c45b338067fc8059a
#
_entry.id   4185063430ddcb0c45b338067fc8059a
#
_cell.length_a   1.000
_cell.length_b   1.000
_cell.length_c   1.000
_cell.angle_alpha   90.00
_cell.angle_beta   90.00
_cell.angle_gamma   90.00
#
_symmetry.space_group_name_H-M   'P 1'
#
loop_
_entity.id
_entity.type
_entity.pdbx_description
1 polymer ?
#
loop_
_entity_poly.entity_id
_entity_poly.type
_entity_poly.pdbx_seq_one_letter_code
_entity_poly.pdbx_strand_id
1 'polypeptide(L)'
;MSEVNNKRIQRSLLTATLSLVLLAPSAASARPLAKDGGPQLSAQAVLVLKNKTGKALLARQATDVRSVASLTKLMAALVFIDRGLKLDKGTAISREDWKVALKGCRTRLELNWTYRNRDLLHAALMASDNRAVSALGRAVGLHANALVQAMN
;
A
#
# COMPACT_ATOMS: atom_id res chain seq x y z
N MET A 1 -25.48 55.88 30.14
CA MET A 1 -25.66 55.19 28.84
C MET A 1 -24.41 55.22 27.94
N SER A 2 -23.21 55.37 28.48
CA SER A 2 -21.97 55.56 27.68
C SER A 2 -20.89 54.45 27.85
N GLU A 3 -21.03 53.52 28.78
CA GLU A 3 -20.02 52.49 29.05
C GLU A 3 -20.19 51.19 28.31
N VAL A 4 -21.39 50.88 27.78
CA VAL A 4 -21.69 49.62 27.11
C VAL A 4 -21.15 49.58 25.67
N ASN A 5 -20.89 50.76 25.07
CA ASN A 5 -20.53 50.83 23.66
C ASN A 5 -18.98 50.62 23.41
N ASN A 6 -18.19 50.83 24.45
CA ASN A 6 -16.71 50.74 24.29
C ASN A 6 -16.18 49.27 24.37
N LYS A 7 -16.90 48.36 25.02
CA LYS A 7 -16.51 46.95 25.13
C LYS A 7 -16.84 46.13 23.88
N ARG A 8 -17.76 46.60 23.01
CA ARG A 8 -18.06 45.92 21.74
C ARG A 8 -17.06 46.20 20.64
N ILE A 9 -16.47 47.37 20.63
CA ILE A 9 -15.47 47.80 19.61
C ILE A 9 -14.13 47.13 19.85
N GLN A 10 -13.73 46.89 21.11
CA GLN A 10 -12.47 46.19 21.42
C GLN A 10 -12.50 44.69 21.13
N ARG A 11 -13.68 44.04 21.10
CA ARG A 11 -13.79 42.63 20.76
C ARG A 11 -13.77 42.35 19.27
N SER A 12 -14.08 43.31 18.42
CA SER A 12 -14.08 43.18 16.97
C SER A 12 -12.71 43.41 16.33
N LEU A 13 -11.77 43.99 17.05
CA LEU A 13 -10.39 44.25 16.55
C LEU A 13 -9.41 43.07 16.84
N LEU A 14 -9.76 42.18 17.76
CA LEU A 14 -8.89 41.04 18.12
C LEU A 14 -9.09 39.79 17.25
N THR A 15 -10.14 39.74 16.44
CA THR A 15 -10.44 38.58 15.60
C THR A 15 -9.94 38.72 14.16
N ALA A 16 -9.42 39.85 13.77
CA ALA A 16 -9.00 40.11 12.38
C ALA A 16 -7.52 39.83 12.07
N THR A 17 -6.68 39.50 13.08
CA THR A 17 -5.22 39.35 12.88
C THR A 17 -4.73 37.90 12.87
N LEU A 18 -5.60 36.90 12.94
CA LEU A 18 -5.16 35.50 13.04
C LEU A 18 -5.38 34.67 11.77
N SER A 19 -5.67 35.29 10.64
CA SER A 19 -5.98 34.52 9.41
C SER A 19 -4.98 34.68 8.26
N LEU A 20 -3.79 35.20 8.48
CA LEU A 20 -2.85 35.49 7.39
C LEU A 20 -1.45 34.85 7.56
N VAL A 21 -1.35 33.66 8.15
CA VAL A 21 -0.05 32.98 8.36
C VAL A 21 0.02 31.57 7.80
N LEU A 22 -0.86 31.13 6.92
CA LEU A 22 -0.86 29.72 6.47
C LEU A 22 -0.86 29.53 4.95
N LEU A 23 -0.15 30.39 4.20
CA LEU A 23 0.13 30.14 2.78
C LEU A 23 1.60 30.44 2.46
N ALA A 24 2.51 29.85 3.23
CA ALA A 24 3.87 29.66 2.72
C ALA A 24 3.82 28.47 1.75
N PRO A 25 4.18 28.63 0.45
CA PRO A 25 4.37 27.49 -0.40
C PRO A 25 5.44 26.62 0.25
N SER A 26 5.10 25.36 0.56
CA SER A 26 6.07 24.36 0.94
C SER A 26 7.06 24.26 -0.21
N ALA A 27 8.19 24.92 -0.11
CA ALA A 27 9.28 24.73 -1.03
C ALA A 27 9.62 23.25 -0.96
N ALA A 28 9.29 22.50 -2.01
CA ALA A 28 9.72 21.14 -2.18
C ALA A 28 11.26 21.19 -2.14
N SER A 29 11.84 20.96 -0.98
CA SER A 29 13.28 20.96 -0.79
C SER A 29 13.83 19.87 -1.68
N ALA A 30 14.47 20.25 -2.78
CA ALA A 30 15.20 19.32 -3.61
C ALA A 30 16.19 18.59 -2.70
N ARG A 31 16.02 17.26 -2.56
CA ARG A 31 16.93 16.47 -1.74
C ARG A 31 18.33 16.56 -2.35
N PRO A 32 19.35 16.87 -1.55
CA PRO A 32 20.72 16.96 -2.05
C PRO A 32 21.11 15.64 -2.75
N LEU A 33 21.94 15.72 -3.78
CA LEU A 33 22.54 14.54 -4.40
C LEU A 33 23.55 13.91 -3.43
N ALA A 34 23.70 12.58 -3.50
CA ALA A 34 24.76 11.89 -2.78
C ALA A 34 26.14 12.34 -3.31
N LYS A 35 27.21 12.13 -2.54
CA LYS A 35 28.58 12.53 -2.92
C LYS A 35 29.05 11.92 -4.25
N ASP A 36 28.43 10.83 -4.69
CA ASP A 36 28.68 10.14 -5.96
C ASP A 36 27.78 10.68 -7.11
N GLY A 37 27.08 11.80 -6.90
CA GLY A 37 26.17 12.40 -7.90
C GLY A 37 24.83 11.71 -8.05
N GLY A 38 24.57 10.62 -7.33
CA GLY A 38 23.30 9.91 -7.34
C GLY A 38 22.25 10.53 -6.40
N PRO A 39 21.00 10.09 -6.46
CA PRO A 39 19.94 10.55 -5.57
C PRO A 39 20.21 10.10 -4.13
N GLN A 40 20.02 10.99 -3.14
CA GLN A 40 20.03 10.60 -1.73
C GLN A 40 18.75 9.82 -1.40
N LEU A 41 18.90 8.54 -1.12
CA LEU A 41 17.81 7.64 -0.78
C LEU A 41 17.98 7.12 0.65
N SER A 42 16.91 7.18 1.43
CA SER A 42 16.83 6.59 2.77
C SER A 42 16.65 5.06 2.73
N ALA A 43 16.27 4.49 1.58
CA ALA A 43 16.11 3.06 1.42
C ALA A 43 17.44 2.32 1.60
N GLN A 44 17.43 1.24 2.38
CA GLN A 44 18.62 0.41 2.62
C GLN A 44 19.00 -0.40 1.37
N ALA A 45 18.02 -0.92 0.64
CA ALA A 45 18.24 -1.64 -0.61
C ALA A 45 17.53 -0.92 -1.76
N VAL A 46 18.16 -0.81 -2.90
CA VAL A 46 17.65 -0.14 -4.10
C VAL A 46 18.10 -0.88 -5.33
N LEU A 47 17.19 -1.07 -6.27
CA LEU A 47 17.49 -1.55 -7.62
C LEU A 47 16.63 -0.77 -8.63
N VAL A 48 17.28 -0.06 -9.54
CA VAL A 48 16.62 0.63 -10.66
C VAL A 48 17.16 0.05 -11.95
N LEU A 49 16.29 -0.50 -12.76
CA LEU A 49 16.62 -1.12 -14.03
C LEU A 49 16.09 -0.29 -15.20
N LYS A 50 16.86 -0.23 -16.28
CA LYS A 50 16.37 0.30 -17.56
C LYS A 50 15.41 -0.71 -18.18
N ASN A 51 14.14 -0.32 -18.34
CA ASN A 51 13.04 -1.23 -18.71
C ASN A 51 13.34 -2.12 -19.93
N LYS A 52 13.85 -1.54 -21.03
CA LYS A 52 14.08 -2.31 -22.27
C LYS A 52 15.30 -3.23 -22.25
N THR A 53 16.29 -2.95 -21.43
CA THR A 53 17.59 -3.63 -21.49
C THR A 53 17.95 -4.39 -20.22
N GLY A 54 17.19 -4.22 -19.12
CA GLY A 54 17.52 -4.78 -17.82
C GLY A 54 18.79 -4.21 -17.19
N LYS A 55 19.48 -3.26 -17.84
CA LYS A 55 20.71 -2.68 -17.30
C LYS A 55 20.42 -1.95 -15.98
N ALA A 56 21.18 -2.28 -14.93
CA ALA A 56 21.09 -1.56 -13.66
C ALA A 56 21.57 -0.11 -13.84
N LEU A 57 20.71 0.83 -13.47
CA LEU A 57 21.00 2.27 -13.41
C LEU A 57 21.42 2.69 -12.00
N LEU A 58 20.89 2.01 -10.99
CA LEU A 58 21.25 2.17 -9.58
C LEU A 58 21.07 0.84 -8.88
N ALA A 59 22.08 0.42 -8.13
CA ALA A 59 22.03 -0.79 -7.31
C ALA A 59 22.68 -0.52 -5.97
N ARG A 60 21.98 -0.82 -4.87
CA ARG A 60 22.49 -0.78 -3.51
C ARG A 60 21.90 -1.97 -2.78
N GLN A 61 22.76 -2.86 -2.26
CA GLN A 61 22.32 -4.06 -1.55
C GLN A 61 21.15 -4.79 -2.26
N ALA A 62 21.20 -4.83 -3.59
CA ALA A 62 20.08 -5.26 -4.44
C ALA A 62 19.82 -6.78 -4.36
N THR A 63 20.79 -7.56 -3.90
CA THR A 63 20.73 -9.02 -3.75
C THR A 63 20.53 -9.48 -2.31
N ASP A 64 20.48 -8.55 -1.36
CA ASP A 64 20.26 -8.90 0.04
C ASP A 64 18.85 -9.45 0.26
N VAL A 65 18.76 -10.57 0.95
CA VAL A 65 17.46 -11.15 1.34
C VAL A 65 16.84 -10.28 2.42
N ARG A 66 15.63 -9.77 2.15
CA ARG A 66 14.91 -8.86 3.05
C ARG A 66 13.44 -9.22 3.11
N SER A 67 12.82 -8.96 4.27
CA SER A 67 11.37 -9.00 4.37
C SER A 67 10.76 -7.87 3.54
N VAL A 68 9.93 -8.23 2.57
CA VAL A 68 9.28 -7.30 1.63
C VAL A 68 7.82 -7.01 1.99
N ALA A 69 7.37 -7.48 3.15
CA ALA A 69 6.00 -7.29 3.64
C ALA A 69 4.95 -7.53 2.54
N SER A 70 4.03 -6.58 2.34
CA SER A 70 2.92 -6.73 1.37
C SER A 70 3.33 -6.75 -0.10
N LEU A 71 4.57 -6.43 -0.46
CA LEU A 71 5.07 -6.66 -1.82
C LEU A 71 5.00 -8.14 -2.23
N THR A 72 5.04 -9.06 -1.26
CA THR A 72 4.79 -10.50 -1.46
C THR A 72 3.49 -10.76 -2.24
N LYS A 73 2.47 -9.91 -2.10
CA LYS A 73 1.18 -10.06 -2.80
C LYS A 73 1.27 -9.84 -4.31
N LEU A 74 2.28 -9.07 -4.77
CA LEU A 74 2.55 -8.94 -6.21
C LEU A 74 3.04 -10.28 -6.77
N MET A 75 3.92 -10.97 -6.07
CA MET A 75 4.36 -12.31 -6.47
C MET A 75 3.21 -13.32 -6.44
N ALA A 76 2.38 -13.29 -5.40
CA ALA A 76 1.19 -14.13 -5.35
C ALA A 76 0.25 -13.86 -6.54
N ALA A 77 0.05 -12.60 -6.92
CA ALA A 77 -0.77 -12.24 -8.08
C ALA A 77 -0.20 -12.79 -9.39
N LEU A 78 1.12 -12.73 -9.59
CA LEU A 78 1.78 -13.35 -10.75
C LEU A 78 1.52 -14.87 -10.79
N VAL A 79 1.71 -15.56 -9.67
CA VAL A 79 1.40 -17.00 -9.56
C VAL A 79 -0.07 -17.28 -9.92
N PHE A 80 -1.01 -16.46 -9.45
CA PHE A 80 -2.42 -16.66 -9.78
C PHE A 80 -2.69 -16.51 -11.28
N ILE A 81 -2.06 -15.54 -11.94
CA ILE A 81 -2.18 -15.31 -13.39
C ILE A 81 -1.58 -16.48 -14.15
N ASP A 82 -0.38 -16.93 -13.81
CA ASP A 82 0.32 -18.05 -14.45
C ASP A 82 -0.46 -19.35 -14.29
N ARG A 83 -1.18 -19.53 -13.18
CA ARG A 83 -2.08 -20.65 -12.93
C ARG A 83 -3.44 -20.53 -13.61
N GLY A 84 -3.66 -19.47 -14.39
CA GLY A 84 -4.87 -19.29 -15.18
C GLY A 84 -6.10 -18.93 -14.34
N LEU A 85 -5.92 -18.10 -13.31
CA LEU A 85 -7.02 -17.58 -12.48
C LEU A 85 -8.17 -17.04 -13.34
N LYS A 86 -9.36 -17.56 -13.17
CA LYS A 86 -10.56 -17.11 -13.89
C LYS A 86 -11.17 -15.92 -13.16
N LEU A 87 -10.89 -14.71 -13.67
CA LEU A 87 -11.25 -13.44 -13.01
C LEU A 87 -12.76 -13.25 -12.79
N ASP A 88 -13.59 -13.76 -13.72
CA ASP A 88 -15.05 -13.59 -13.67
C ASP A 88 -15.75 -14.69 -12.83
N LYS A 89 -15.02 -15.73 -12.42
CA LYS A 89 -15.57 -16.73 -11.49
C LYS A 89 -15.59 -16.18 -10.06
N GLY A 90 -16.52 -16.74 -9.26
CA GLY A 90 -16.65 -16.47 -7.85
C GLY A 90 -15.88 -17.47 -7.00
N THR A 91 -15.30 -16.99 -5.90
CA THR A 91 -14.68 -17.81 -4.85
C THR A 91 -15.26 -17.42 -3.51
N ALA A 92 -15.76 -18.42 -2.78
CA ALA A 92 -16.28 -18.21 -1.43
C ALA A 92 -15.15 -18.11 -0.42
N ILE A 93 -15.29 -17.21 0.55
CA ILE A 93 -14.38 -17.10 1.70
C ILE A 93 -14.61 -18.30 2.63
N SER A 94 -13.59 -19.11 2.77
CA SER A 94 -13.63 -20.28 3.65
C SER A 94 -13.19 -19.93 5.08
N ARG A 95 -13.42 -20.88 6.00
CA ARG A 95 -12.90 -20.77 7.37
C ARG A 95 -11.37 -20.76 7.42
N GLU A 96 -10.70 -21.39 6.46
CA GLU A 96 -9.23 -21.34 6.31
C GLU A 96 -8.79 -19.90 6.00
N ASP A 97 -9.40 -19.26 4.99
CA ASP A 97 -9.09 -17.86 4.61
C ASP A 97 -9.38 -16.90 5.76
N TRP A 98 -10.45 -17.16 6.51
CA TRP A 98 -10.84 -16.35 7.65
C TRP A 98 -9.76 -16.36 8.75
N LYS A 99 -9.16 -17.52 9.03
CA LYS A 99 -8.09 -17.67 10.03
C LYS A 99 -6.80 -16.93 9.68
N VAL A 100 -6.46 -16.84 8.39
CA VAL A 100 -5.25 -16.14 7.91
C VAL A 100 -5.29 -14.66 8.25
N ALA A 101 -6.46 -14.03 8.26
CA ALA A 101 -6.60 -12.60 8.53
C ALA A 101 -6.59 -12.23 10.03
N LEU A 102 -6.68 -13.20 10.94
CA LEU A 102 -6.65 -12.94 12.38
C LEU A 102 -5.31 -12.34 12.88
N LYS A 103 -4.26 -12.39 12.05
CA LYS A 103 -2.91 -11.90 12.38
C LYS A 103 -2.59 -10.56 11.71
N GLY A 104 -3.46 -9.55 11.82
CA GLY A 104 -3.03 -8.18 11.61
C GLY A 104 -3.54 -7.44 10.36
N CYS A 105 -4.54 -7.95 9.64
CA CYS A 105 -5.18 -7.21 8.54
C CYS A 105 -6.66 -6.95 8.83
N ARG A 106 -7.10 -5.71 8.69
CA ARG A 106 -8.54 -5.43 8.65
C ARG A 106 -9.07 -5.89 7.29
N THR A 107 -10.04 -6.79 7.30
CA THR A 107 -10.71 -7.28 6.09
C THR A 107 -12.21 -7.02 6.20
N ARG A 108 -12.84 -6.74 5.06
CA ARG A 108 -14.30 -6.61 4.93
C ARG A 108 -14.91 -7.84 4.23
N LEU A 109 -14.07 -8.82 3.89
CA LEU A 109 -14.54 -10.06 3.27
C LEU A 109 -15.16 -10.96 4.34
N GLU A 110 -16.39 -11.36 4.13
CA GLU A 110 -17.16 -12.13 5.11
C GLU A 110 -17.09 -13.63 4.85
N LEU A 111 -17.12 -14.41 5.92
CA LEU A 111 -17.09 -15.86 5.87
C LEU A 111 -18.32 -16.39 5.09
N ASN A 112 -18.11 -17.37 4.24
CA ASN A 112 -19.10 -18.03 3.38
C ASN A 112 -19.70 -17.12 2.29
N TRP A 113 -19.29 -15.87 2.17
CA TRP A 113 -19.68 -15.03 1.05
C TRP A 113 -18.80 -15.27 -0.16
N THR A 114 -19.40 -15.25 -1.34
CA THR A 114 -18.73 -15.44 -2.63
C THR A 114 -18.45 -14.10 -3.28
N TYR A 115 -17.19 -13.86 -3.64
CA TYR A 115 -16.73 -12.68 -4.35
C TYR A 115 -16.14 -13.08 -5.69
N ARG A 116 -16.24 -12.22 -6.72
CA ARG A 116 -15.54 -12.48 -7.98
C ARG A 116 -14.03 -12.45 -7.74
N ASN A 117 -13.30 -13.32 -8.43
CA ASN A 117 -11.85 -13.39 -8.29
C ASN A 117 -11.17 -12.06 -8.64
N ARG A 118 -11.72 -11.30 -9.58
CA ARG A 118 -11.27 -9.95 -9.91
C ARG A 118 -11.35 -9.02 -8.68
N ASP A 119 -12.45 -9.05 -7.97
CA ASP A 119 -12.66 -8.18 -6.79
C ASP A 119 -11.77 -8.62 -5.63
N LEU A 120 -11.55 -9.93 -5.46
CA LEU A 120 -10.57 -10.47 -4.52
C LEU A 120 -9.15 -10.04 -4.89
N LEU A 121 -8.79 -10.01 -6.17
CA LEU A 121 -7.46 -9.55 -6.61
C LEU A 121 -7.27 -8.06 -6.30
N HIS A 122 -8.30 -7.23 -6.52
CA HIS A 122 -8.28 -5.83 -6.12
C HIS A 122 -8.13 -5.69 -4.60
N ALA A 123 -8.88 -6.45 -3.80
CA ALA A 123 -8.76 -6.43 -2.34
C ALA A 123 -7.35 -6.83 -1.88
N ALA A 124 -6.77 -7.86 -2.51
CA ALA A 124 -5.41 -8.30 -2.21
C ALA A 124 -4.36 -7.22 -2.49
N LEU A 125 -4.43 -6.57 -3.65
CA LEU A 125 -3.40 -5.64 -4.11
C LEU A 125 -3.60 -4.21 -3.57
N MET A 126 -4.84 -3.71 -3.50
CA MET A 126 -5.12 -2.34 -3.09
C MET A 126 -5.29 -2.19 -1.58
N ALA A 127 -5.98 -3.14 -0.93
CA ALA A 127 -6.23 -3.14 0.50
C ALA A 127 -5.29 -4.07 1.29
N SER A 128 -4.38 -4.75 0.58
CA SER A 128 -3.45 -5.72 1.18
C SER A 128 -4.15 -6.85 1.96
N ASP A 129 -5.33 -7.27 1.51
CA ASP A 129 -6.18 -8.22 2.20
C ASP A 129 -5.63 -9.67 2.13
N ASN A 130 -5.28 -10.23 3.29
CA ASN A 130 -4.72 -11.59 3.38
C ASN A 130 -5.76 -12.68 3.12
N ARG A 131 -7.06 -12.44 3.43
CA ARG A 131 -8.14 -13.36 3.12
C ARG A 131 -8.31 -13.54 1.62
N ALA A 132 -8.24 -12.40 0.90
CA ALA A 132 -8.33 -12.41 -0.54
C ALA A 132 -7.20 -13.24 -1.16
N VAL A 133 -5.96 -13.09 -0.68
CA VAL A 133 -4.81 -13.89 -1.17
C VAL A 133 -5.03 -15.39 -0.92
N SER A 134 -5.49 -15.76 0.27
CA SER A 134 -5.76 -17.16 0.62
C SER A 134 -6.86 -17.76 -0.26
N ALA A 135 -7.98 -17.03 -0.43
CA ALA A 135 -9.09 -17.45 -1.28
C ALA A 135 -8.67 -17.63 -2.74
N LEU A 136 -7.89 -16.70 -3.28
CA LEU A 136 -7.35 -16.78 -4.66
C LEU A 136 -6.36 -17.92 -4.82
N GLY A 137 -5.52 -18.20 -3.83
CA GLY A 137 -4.65 -19.38 -3.81
C GLY A 137 -5.47 -20.66 -3.98
N ARG A 138 -6.52 -20.84 -3.18
CA ARG A 138 -7.44 -21.98 -3.30
C ARG A 138 -8.15 -22.03 -4.67
N ALA A 139 -8.53 -20.87 -5.22
CA ALA A 139 -9.19 -20.78 -6.52
C ALA A 139 -8.32 -21.34 -7.66
N VAL A 140 -6.99 -21.33 -7.49
CA VAL A 140 -6.02 -21.93 -8.43
C VAL A 140 -5.41 -23.25 -7.91
N GLY A 141 -6.01 -23.86 -6.88
CA GLY A 141 -5.59 -25.15 -6.32
C GLY A 141 -4.35 -25.08 -5.42
N LEU A 142 -3.99 -23.91 -4.90
CA LEU A 142 -2.84 -23.72 -4.03
C LEU A 142 -3.28 -23.35 -2.61
N HIS A 143 -2.98 -24.19 -1.63
CA HIS A 143 -3.06 -23.84 -0.22
C HIS A 143 -1.79 -23.12 0.24
N ALA A 144 -1.79 -22.53 1.44
CA ALA A 144 -0.77 -21.59 1.90
C ALA A 144 0.68 -22.04 1.62
N ASN A 145 1.06 -23.27 2.01
CA ASN A 145 2.43 -23.76 1.80
C ASN A 145 2.77 -23.93 0.31
N ALA A 146 1.85 -24.45 -0.48
CA ALA A 146 2.04 -24.62 -1.92
C ALA A 146 2.12 -23.26 -2.64
N LEU A 147 1.36 -22.26 -2.19
CA LEU A 147 1.46 -20.90 -2.71
C LEU A 147 2.84 -20.29 -2.41
N VAL A 148 3.35 -20.45 -1.19
CA VAL A 148 4.70 -19.97 -0.82
C VAL A 148 5.77 -20.64 -1.67
N GLN A 149 5.69 -21.94 -1.89
CA GLN A 149 6.62 -22.66 -2.77
C GLN A 149 6.55 -22.18 -4.22
N ALA A 150 5.36 -21.88 -4.71
CA ALA A 150 5.16 -21.38 -6.07
C ALA A 150 5.67 -19.93 -6.28
N MET A 151 5.83 -19.15 -5.19
CA MET A 151 6.37 -17.80 -5.23
C MET A 151 7.90 -17.74 -5.18
N ASN A 152 8.57 -18.82 -4.79
CA ASN A 152 10.04 -18.96 -4.69
C ASN A 152 10.60 -19.68 -5.92
#